data_f1a4963104c5a98f934883c7bde29fad
#
_entry.id   f1a4963104c5a98f934883c7bde29fad
#
_cell.length_a   1.000
_cell.length_b   1.000
_cell.length_c   1.000
_cell.angle_alpha   90.00
_cell.angle_beta   90.00
_cell.angle_gamma   90.00
#
_symmetry.space_group_name_H-M   'P 1'
#
loop_
_entity.id
_entity.type
_entity.pdbx_description
1 polymer ?
#
loop_
_entity_poly.entity_id
_entity_poly.type
_entity_poly.pdbx_seq_one_letter_code
_entity_poly.pdbx_strand_id
1 'polypeptide(L)'
;FGGSINICTSKNGEWETIATDKNNLGKINIHNSKKTNENPGIANYRGIGVSEMVDSINNKRLNRCSGELSLHVLDILDTIIKSSENDKKLQLRSSINEVSYFGEDEINKLLN
;
A
#
# COMPACT_ATOMS: atom_id res chain seq x y z
N PHE A 1 0.81 11.91 6.55
CA PHE A 1 1.23 11.19 5.34
C PHE A 1 0.27 11.58 4.20
N GLY A 2 0.65 12.56 3.42
CA GLY A 2 0.09 12.84 2.11
C GLY A 2 1.17 12.55 1.10
N GLY A 3 0.85 11.94 -0.01
CA GLY A 3 1.79 11.65 -1.07
C GLY A 3 1.10 11.67 -2.41
N SER A 4 1.87 11.85 -3.44
CA SER A 4 1.44 11.63 -4.82
C SER A 4 2.28 10.51 -5.42
N ILE A 5 1.67 9.73 -6.28
CA ILE A 5 2.36 8.73 -7.09
C ILE A 5 2.33 9.24 -8.52
N ASN A 6 3.49 9.34 -9.15
CA ASN A 6 3.57 9.64 -10.56
C ASN A 6 3.82 8.33 -11.32
N ILE A 7 2.96 8.04 -12.28
CA ILE A 7 3.06 6.87 -13.14
C ILE A 7 3.27 7.31 -14.59
N CYS A 8 4.29 6.78 -15.21
CA CYS A 8 4.49 6.90 -16.66
C CYS A 8 4.23 5.55 -17.31
N THR A 9 3.26 5.50 -18.20
CA THR A 9 2.98 4.29 -18.97
C THR A 9 3.71 4.33 -20.31
N SER A 10 4.19 3.18 -20.76
CA SER A 10 4.88 3.06 -22.06
C SER A 10 3.99 3.34 -23.28
N LYS A 11 2.67 3.49 -23.08
CA LYS A 11 1.72 3.73 -24.17
C LYS A 11 1.74 5.16 -24.72
N ASN A 12 1.97 6.15 -23.86
CA ASN A 12 1.94 7.56 -24.24
C ASN A 12 3.20 8.35 -23.81
N GLY A 13 4.03 7.77 -22.94
CA GLY A 13 5.21 8.46 -22.40
C GLY A 13 4.91 9.66 -21.51
N GLU A 14 3.65 9.87 -21.15
CA GLU A 14 3.22 10.96 -20.28
C GLU A 14 3.17 10.52 -18.82
N TRP A 15 3.50 11.45 -17.93
CA TRP A 15 3.40 11.23 -16.50
C TRP A 15 2.02 11.60 -15.99
N GLU A 16 1.34 10.64 -15.39
CA GLU A 16 0.07 10.84 -14.69
C GLU A 16 0.33 10.89 -13.20
N THR A 17 -0.21 11.93 -12.54
CA THR A 17 -0.16 12.05 -11.08
C THR A 17 -1.42 11.45 -10.47
N ILE A 18 -1.25 10.40 -9.68
CA ILE A 18 -2.33 9.81 -8.89
C ILE A 18 -2.31 10.43 -7.51
N ALA A 19 -3.35 11.20 -7.20
CA ALA A 19 -3.54 11.75 -5.87
C ALA A 19 -3.92 10.64 -4.89
N THR A 20 -3.10 10.44 -3.86
CA THR A 20 -3.31 9.37 -2.86
C THR A 20 -4.16 9.81 -1.66
N ASP A 21 -4.57 11.08 -1.63
CA ASP A 21 -5.15 11.73 -0.47
C ASP A 21 -6.66 11.54 -0.31
N LYS A 22 -7.38 11.16 -1.36
CA LYS A 22 -8.84 11.25 -1.32
C LYS A 22 -9.62 9.95 -1.42
N ASN A 23 -9.09 8.86 -1.96
CA ASN A 23 -9.96 7.72 -2.30
C ASN A 23 -9.32 6.32 -2.25
N ASN A 24 -8.09 6.16 -1.77
CA ASN A 24 -7.42 4.86 -1.96
C ASN A 24 -7.83 3.77 -0.96
N LEU A 25 -8.43 4.14 0.15
CA LEU A 25 -8.86 3.19 1.18
C LEU A 25 -10.30 3.45 1.68
N GLY A 26 -11.19 3.96 0.83
CA GLY A 26 -12.59 4.11 1.18
C GLY A 26 -12.90 5.33 2.05
N LYS A 27 -14.05 5.32 2.70
CA LYS A 27 -14.54 6.44 3.51
C LYS A 27 -13.65 6.71 4.71
N ILE A 28 -13.38 7.97 4.96
CA ILE A 28 -12.65 8.42 6.15
C ILE A 28 -13.44 7.99 7.39
N ASN A 29 -12.85 7.12 8.19
CA ASN A 29 -13.41 6.77 9.49
C ASN A 29 -13.17 7.93 10.48
N ILE A 30 -14.25 8.45 11.10
CA ILE A 30 -14.18 9.54 12.07
C ILE A 30 -13.26 9.22 13.25
N HIS A 31 -13.17 7.97 13.65
CA HIS A 31 -12.34 7.52 14.78
C HIS A 31 -10.86 7.50 14.43
N ASN A 32 -10.52 7.33 13.15
CA ASN A 32 -9.15 7.31 12.64
C ASN A 32 -8.74 8.61 11.95
N SER A 33 -9.68 9.56 11.79
CA SER A 33 -9.35 10.87 11.25
C SER A 33 -8.78 11.75 12.35
N LYS A 34 -7.52 12.12 12.29
CA LYS A 34 -7.05 13.30 13.02
C LYS A 34 -7.60 14.52 12.34
N LYS A 35 -8.66 15.08 12.88
CA LYS A 35 -9.02 16.46 12.61
C LYS A 35 -7.96 17.35 13.27
N THR A 36 -6.92 17.68 12.55
CA THR A 36 -6.05 18.79 12.93
C THR A 36 -6.54 20.01 12.19
N ASN A 37 -6.35 21.19 12.76
CA ASN A 37 -6.66 22.46 12.10
C ASN A 37 -5.93 22.63 10.76
N GLU A 38 -4.84 21.88 10.56
CA GLU A 38 -3.99 21.93 9.38
C GLU A 38 -4.42 20.96 8.26
N ASN A 39 -5.07 19.85 8.60
CA ASN A 39 -5.49 18.82 7.65
C ASN A 39 -6.82 18.18 8.05
N PRO A 40 -7.94 18.89 7.89
CA PRO A 40 -9.25 18.33 8.19
C PRO A 40 -9.57 17.25 7.15
N GLY A 41 -9.62 16.00 7.58
CA GLY A 41 -10.14 14.91 6.77
C GLY A 41 -9.12 13.93 6.20
N ILE A 42 -7.85 13.99 6.56
CA ILE A 42 -6.89 12.94 6.21
C ILE A 42 -7.08 11.75 7.14
N ALA A 43 -7.38 10.60 6.58
CA ALA A 43 -7.51 9.37 7.34
C ALA A 43 -6.17 8.93 7.90
N ASN A 44 -6.17 8.53 9.16
CA ASN A 44 -5.00 7.96 9.80
C ASN A 44 -5.08 6.43 9.73
N TYR A 45 -4.37 5.85 8.78
CA TYR A 45 -4.32 4.41 8.59
C TYR A 45 -3.28 3.69 9.47
N ARG A 46 -2.72 4.37 10.46
CA ARG A 46 -1.83 3.74 11.43
C ARG A 46 -2.62 2.66 12.19
N GLY A 47 -2.04 1.49 12.27
CA GLY A 47 -2.67 0.36 12.93
C GLY A 47 -3.52 -0.54 12.02
N ILE A 48 -3.81 -0.15 10.78
CA ILE A 48 -4.55 -1.03 9.86
C ILE A 48 -3.85 -2.38 9.64
N GLY A 49 -2.53 -2.40 9.59
CA GLY A 49 -1.76 -3.64 9.49
C GLY A 49 -1.92 -4.54 10.71
N VAL A 50 -2.05 -3.97 11.91
CA VAL A 50 -2.32 -4.72 13.14
C VAL A 50 -3.75 -5.26 13.13
N SER A 51 -4.73 -4.44 12.76
CA SER A 51 -6.13 -4.87 12.61
C SER A 51 -6.27 -5.99 11.59
N GLU A 52 -5.60 -5.89 10.45
CA GLU A 52 -5.54 -6.93 9.43
C GLU A 52 -4.93 -8.23 9.95
N MET A 53 -3.86 -8.14 10.73
CA MET A 53 -3.22 -9.31 11.34
C MET A 53 -4.17 -10.00 12.33
N VAL A 54 -4.84 -9.25 13.19
CA VAL A 54 -5.82 -9.78 14.14
C VAL A 54 -7.00 -10.42 13.41
N ASP A 55 -7.55 -9.74 12.38
CA ASP A 55 -8.63 -10.28 11.58
C ASP A 55 -8.23 -11.56 10.84
N SER A 56 -7.00 -11.61 10.31
CA SER A 56 -6.49 -12.79 9.61
C SER A 56 -6.34 -14.00 10.55
N ILE A 57 -5.87 -13.78 11.78
CA ILE A 57 -5.77 -14.83 12.81
C ILE A 57 -7.17 -15.35 13.18
N ASN A 58 -8.10 -14.45 13.48
CA ASN A 58 -9.46 -14.81 13.89
C ASN A 58 -10.22 -15.58 12.81
N ASN A 59 -10.02 -15.22 11.57
CA ASN A 59 -10.68 -15.85 10.41
C ASN A 59 -9.86 -16.98 9.77
N LYS A 60 -8.69 -17.33 10.35
CA LYS A 60 -7.81 -18.41 9.85
C LYS A 60 -7.46 -18.25 8.36
N ARG A 61 -7.24 -17.03 7.92
CA ARG A 61 -6.84 -16.69 6.55
C ARG A 61 -5.40 -16.17 6.51
N LEU A 62 -4.82 -16.14 5.32
CA LEU A 62 -3.50 -15.53 5.15
C LEU A 62 -3.55 -14.03 5.42
N ASN A 63 -2.51 -13.56 6.11
CA ASN A 63 -2.30 -12.12 6.34
C ASN A 63 -1.78 -11.48 5.04
N ARG A 64 -2.43 -10.40 4.61
CA ARG A 64 -2.00 -9.63 3.43
C ARG A 64 -0.62 -8.99 3.61
N CYS A 65 -0.32 -8.54 4.84
CA CYS A 65 0.99 -8.01 5.20
C CYS A 65 1.93 -9.13 5.65
N SER A 66 2.11 -10.15 4.80
CA SER A 66 2.95 -11.30 5.13
C SER A 66 4.46 -10.97 5.04
N GLY A 67 5.27 -11.81 5.68
CA GLY A 67 6.73 -11.73 5.58
C GLY A 67 7.23 -11.91 4.13
N GLU A 68 6.56 -12.77 3.36
CA GLU A 68 6.88 -13.02 1.95
C GLU A 68 6.63 -11.76 1.11
N LEU A 69 5.52 -11.06 1.33
CA LEU A 69 5.25 -9.78 0.65
C LEU A 69 6.32 -8.74 1.01
N SER A 70 6.65 -8.64 2.30
CA SER A 70 7.66 -7.69 2.77
C SER A 70 9.03 -7.98 2.16
N LEU A 71 9.42 -9.24 2.09
CA LEU A 71 10.66 -9.66 1.44
C LEU A 71 10.66 -9.35 -0.06
N HIS A 72 9.53 -9.59 -0.73
CA HIS A 72 9.39 -9.29 -2.16
C HIS A 72 9.51 -7.79 -2.44
N VAL A 73 8.87 -6.95 -1.64
CA VAL A 73 8.99 -5.49 -1.76
C VAL A 73 10.44 -5.03 -1.55
N LEU A 74 11.14 -5.58 -0.56
CA LEU A 74 12.56 -5.28 -0.35
C LEU A 74 13.44 -5.72 -1.53
N ASP A 75 13.18 -6.91 -2.10
CA ASP A 75 13.91 -7.40 -3.28
C ASP A 75 13.67 -6.50 -4.50
N ILE A 76 12.45 -5.99 -4.69
CA ILE A 76 12.16 -5.02 -5.74
C ILE A 76 12.98 -3.74 -5.54
N LEU A 77 12.96 -3.16 -4.35
CA LEU A 77 13.68 -1.92 -4.04
C LEU A 77 15.20 -2.08 -4.22
N ASP A 78 15.77 -3.15 -3.68
CA ASP A 78 17.20 -3.47 -3.81
C ASP A 78 17.59 -3.69 -5.28
N THR A 79 16.74 -4.39 -6.03
CA THR A 79 16.98 -4.69 -7.44
C THR A 79 16.91 -3.44 -8.31
N ILE A 80 15.98 -2.51 -8.03
CA ILE A 80 15.90 -1.21 -8.73
C ILE A 80 17.19 -0.42 -8.53
N ILE A 81 17.67 -0.30 -7.28
CA ILE A 81 18.90 0.42 -6.97
C ILE A 81 20.10 -0.22 -7.71
N LYS A 82 20.26 -1.53 -7.59
CA LYS A 82 21.37 -2.26 -8.24
C LYS A 82 21.29 -2.21 -9.76
N SER A 83 20.11 -2.22 -10.34
CA SER A 83 19.91 -2.09 -11.79
C SER A 83 20.36 -0.72 -12.28
N SER A 84 20.05 0.33 -11.53
CA SER A 84 20.48 1.70 -11.81
C SER A 84 21.99 1.87 -11.70
N GLU A 85 22.60 1.35 -10.62
CA GLU A 85 24.05 1.45 -10.38
C GLU A 85 24.88 0.70 -11.44
N ASN A 86 24.36 -0.41 -11.96
CA ASN A 86 25.09 -1.25 -12.91
C ASN A 86 24.66 -1.01 -14.38
N ASP A 87 23.69 -0.13 -14.61
CA ASP A 87 23.07 0.11 -15.94
C ASP A 87 22.67 -1.19 -16.65
N LYS A 88 22.04 -2.11 -15.89
CA LYS A 88 21.69 -3.45 -16.36
C LYS A 88 20.31 -3.87 -15.90
N LYS A 89 19.62 -4.61 -16.77
CA LYS A 89 18.43 -5.38 -16.38
C LYS A 89 18.82 -6.45 -15.36
N LEU A 90 18.15 -6.46 -14.22
CA LEU A 90 18.28 -7.47 -13.19
C LEU A 90 16.96 -8.22 -13.00
N GLN A 91 17.03 -9.48 -12.68
CA GLN A 91 15.88 -10.29 -12.30
C GLN A 91 15.67 -10.24 -10.79
N LEU A 92 14.41 -10.21 -10.38
CA LEU A 92 14.03 -10.41 -8.99
C LEU A 92 14.35 -11.85 -8.56
N ARG A 93 14.77 -12.01 -7.33
CA ARG A 93 15.07 -13.32 -6.71
C ARG A 93 13.86 -13.92 -6.02
N SER A 94 12.88 -13.08 -5.71
CA SER A 94 11.65 -13.45 -5.03
C SER A 94 10.45 -13.37 -5.96
N SER A 95 9.41 -14.11 -5.65
CA SER A 95 8.11 -14.05 -6.29
C SER A 95 7.03 -14.26 -5.24
N ILE A 96 5.87 -13.65 -5.44
CA ILE A 96 4.69 -13.87 -4.60
C ILE A 96 3.47 -14.10 -5.48
N ASN A 97 2.50 -14.78 -4.93
CA ASN A 97 1.16 -14.83 -5.52
C ASN A 97 0.49 -13.46 -5.37
N GLU A 98 -0.47 -13.18 -6.24
CA GLU A 98 -1.26 -11.97 -6.15
C GLU A 98 -1.90 -11.83 -4.76
N VAL A 99 -1.70 -10.66 -4.15
CA VAL A 99 -2.29 -10.32 -2.86
C VAL A 99 -3.61 -9.61 -3.12
N SER A 100 -4.69 -10.10 -2.53
CA SER A 100 -5.99 -9.44 -2.65
C SER A 100 -5.94 -8.04 -2.04
N TYR A 101 -6.48 -7.06 -2.75
CA TYR A 101 -6.66 -5.70 -2.21
C TYR A 101 -7.80 -5.66 -1.19
N PHE A 102 -7.82 -4.62 -0.37
CA PHE A 102 -8.94 -4.37 0.54
C PHE A 102 -10.17 -3.89 -0.22
N GLY A 103 -11.30 -4.54 -0.02
CA GLY A 103 -12.60 -4.02 -0.42
C GLY A 103 -13.08 -2.91 0.54
N GLU A 104 -14.02 -2.08 0.11
CA GLU A 104 -14.56 -0.98 0.95
C GLU A 104 -15.15 -1.49 2.28
N ASP A 105 -15.89 -2.60 2.24
CA ASP A 105 -16.50 -3.17 3.43
C ASP A 105 -15.46 -3.72 4.42
N GLU A 106 -14.40 -4.34 3.91
CA GLU A 106 -13.31 -4.83 4.74
C GLU A 106 -12.55 -3.68 5.41
N ILE A 107 -12.28 -2.60 4.67
CA ILE A 107 -11.63 -1.42 5.21
C ILE A 107 -12.46 -0.81 6.33
N ASN A 108 -13.75 -0.65 6.10
CA ASN A 108 -14.66 -0.14 7.11
C ASN A 108 -14.69 -1.01 8.36
N LYS A 109 -14.63 -2.33 8.20
CA LYS A 109 -14.55 -3.28 9.33
C LYS A 109 -13.23 -3.19 10.10
N LEU A 110 -12.12 -3.03 9.39
CA LEU A 110 -10.79 -2.98 10.01
C LEU A 110 -10.50 -1.63 10.71
N LEU A 111 -11.19 -0.57 10.30
CA LEU A 111 -11.01 0.76 10.86
C LEU A 111 -12.01 1.09 12.00
N ASN A 112 -13.03 0.30 12.21
CA ASN A 112 -14.00 0.40 13.31
C ASN A 112 -13.67 -0.56 14.43
#